data_89d292fb9047b819233dc1d180387f79
#
_entry.id   89d292fb9047b819233dc1d180387f79
#
_cell.length_a   1.000
_cell.length_b   1.000
_cell.length_c   1.000
_cell.angle_alpha   90.00
_cell.angle_beta   90.00
_cell.angle_gamma   90.00
#
_symmetry.space_group_name_H-M   'P 1'
#
loop_
_entity.id
_entity.type
_entity.pdbx_description
1 polymer ?
#
loop_
_entity_poly.entity_id
_entity_poly.type
_entity_poly.pdbx_seq_one_letter_code
_entity_poly.pdbx_strand_id
1 'polypeptide(L)'
;MPGLLQNKELEGAGIVWLETLRRKGREAFAAAGLPTPKTEAWKYTRLRMLGADDFVLPAEDEIRCSCGCEEGHCEHENCSCRQERPFPAYVLGFRNGFFRPPHPELPEGVEVMTLMEALQLEDEAKSRLGKLIELEKYPLAALNTAYLQEGLFINIRRGVRLDKPILIENCTHSGGQNLFFNLRHLIVVENGAEAEIIETYAYHGEPKSRYFSNIVSEIYVGRNAVLRHYKLQDEAFKACHVALAAVQVKEGGRYRRFCAQKGADVGRDEVVVSLREAQASARVDAVYKMSGWATLDTTTDIRHLSAHTCSEQLVKGVVDGDAKGVFQGRIHIAPDAQQTEGRQLHRALLLSDRAEVDVKPELEIFADDVKCSHGAASGELDEEQLFYMRSRGIDAEEARRMLVEAFLDDALLQIENENVRNWLKGKI
;
A
#
# COMPACT_ATOMS: atom_id res chain seq x y z
N MET A 1 21.40 -4.00 -8.61
CA MET A 1 21.46 -2.84 -7.69
C MET A 1 22.87 -2.37 -7.25
N PRO A 2 24.00 -2.80 -7.80
CA PRO A 2 25.31 -2.24 -7.39
C PRO A 2 25.42 -0.72 -7.63
N GLY A 3 24.72 -0.19 -8.64
CA GLY A 3 24.75 1.25 -8.95
C GLY A 3 23.95 2.16 -8.00
N LEU A 4 22.96 1.63 -7.26
CA LEU A 4 22.18 2.41 -6.28
C LEU A 4 22.98 2.82 -5.04
N LEU A 5 24.08 2.13 -4.76
CA LEU A 5 24.94 2.40 -3.60
C LEU A 5 25.99 3.51 -3.86
N GLN A 6 25.95 4.16 -5.03
CA GLN A 6 26.84 5.30 -5.29
C GLN A 6 26.43 6.49 -4.42
N ASN A 7 27.44 7.13 -3.81
CA ASN A 7 27.31 8.29 -2.92
C ASN A 7 26.67 9.50 -3.64
N LYS A 8 25.33 9.52 -3.74
CA LYS A 8 24.60 10.73 -4.11
C LYS A 8 24.34 11.51 -2.82
N GLU A 9 24.65 12.79 -2.83
CA GLU A 9 24.28 13.67 -1.72
C GLU A 9 22.75 13.75 -1.65
N LEU A 10 22.19 13.29 -0.53
CA LEU A 10 20.74 13.30 -0.32
C LEU A 10 20.32 14.60 0.36
N GLU A 11 19.11 15.06 0.10
CA GLU A 11 18.55 16.21 0.79
C GLU A 11 18.62 16.03 2.31
N GLY A 12 18.93 17.13 3.05
CA GLY A 12 19.13 17.06 4.51
C GLY A 12 20.48 16.44 4.93
N ALA A 13 21.44 16.30 4.02
CA ALA A 13 22.83 16.00 4.38
C ALA A 13 23.35 17.06 5.36
N GLY A 14 23.81 16.68 6.53
CA GLY A 14 24.19 17.61 7.61
C GLY A 14 23.22 17.61 8.80
N ILE A 15 22.03 17.05 8.68
CA ILE A 15 21.14 16.77 9.81
C ILE A 15 21.66 15.49 10.48
N VAL A 16 22.42 15.61 11.56
CA VAL A 16 23.18 14.53 12.20
C VAL A 16 22.31 13.31 12.57
N TRP A 17 21.14 13.54 13.14
CA TRP A 17 20.25 12.44 13.52
C TRP A 17 19.64 11.72 12.30
N LEU A 18 19.35 12.44 11.20
CA LEU A 18 18.86 11.87 9.95
C LEU A 18 19.93 11.00 9.27
N GLU A 19 21.15 11.50 9.22
CA GLU A 19 22.30 10.72 8.71
C GLU A 19 22.57 9.46 9.56
N THR A 20 22.33 9.55 10.87
CA THR A 20 22.39 8.38 11.75
C THR A 20 21.32 7.36 11.41
N LEU A 21 20.10 7.82 11.12
CA LEU A 21 18.99 6.94 10.71
C LEU A 21 19.28 6.30 9.33
N ARG A 22 19.73 7.10 8.36
CA ARG A 22 20.11 6.60 7.03
C ARG A 22 21.25 5.57 7.11
N ARG A 23 22.25 5.83 7.95
CA ARG A 23 23.35 4.89 8.18
C ARG A 23 22.86 3.56 8.74
N LYS A 24 21.96 3.57 9.73
CA LYS A 24 21.32 2.34 10.23
C LYS A 24 20.60 1.58 9.12
N GLY A 25 19.87 2.29 8.24
CA GLY A 25 19.23 1.69 7.06
C GLY A 25 20.24 1.03 6.13
N ARG A 26 21.36 1.70 5.81
CA ARG A 26 22.43 1.16 4.98
C ARG A 26 23.06 -0.10 5.60
N GLU A 27 23.36 -0.06 6.89
CA GLU A 27 23.94 -1.18 7.63
C GLU A 27 23.01 -2.39 7.64
N ALA A 28 21.72 -2.19 7.97
CA ALA A 28 20.70 -3.25 7.98
C ALA A 28 20.49 -3.85 6.57
N PHE A 29 20.40 -2.99 5.53
CA PHE A 29 20.27 -3.48 4.16
C PHE A 29 21.52 -4.21 3.66
N ALA A 30 22.70 -3.72 4.00
CA ALA A 30 23.95 -4.38 3.63
C ALA A 30 24.08 -5.77 4.28
N ALA A 31 23.59 -5.93 5.51
CA ALA A 31 23.58 -7.21 6.21
C ALA A 31 22.56 -8.20 5.64
N ALA A 32 21.36 -7.74 5.30
CA ALA A 32 20.27 -8.58 4.81
C ALA A 32 20.31 -8.83 3.29
N GLY A 33 20.74 -7.83 2.51
CA GLY A 33 20.67 -7.82 1.06
C GLY A 33 19.25 -7.75 0.51
N LEU A 34 19.10 -7.97 -0.80
CA LEU A 34 17.79 -8.15 -1.41
C LEU A 34 17.16 -9.45 -0.94
N PRO A 35 15.88 -9.44 -0.55
CA PRO A 35 15.21 -10.67 -0.15
C PRO A 35 15.14 -11.66 -1.31
N THR A 36 15.27 -12.93 -0.97
CA THR A 36 15.23 -14.05 -1.91
C THR A 36 14.17 -15.06 -1.47
N PRO A 37 13.80 -16.06 -2.30
CA PRO A 37 12.90 -17.13 -1.86
C PRO A 37 13.40 -17.96 -0.68
N LYS A 38 14.65 -17.79 -0.24
CA LYS A 38 15.17 -18.38 1.01
C LYS A 38 14.78 -17.57 2.25
N THR A 39 14.40 -16.31 2.07
CA THR A 39 13.84 -15.47 3.12
C THR A 39 12.38 -15.84 3.28
N GLU A 40 11.96 -16.34 4.45
CA GLU A 40 10.63 -16.93 4.68
C GLU A 40 9.49 -16.02 4.22
N ALA A 41 9.51 -14.71 4.56
CA ALA A 41 8.49 -13.75 4.15
C ALA A 41 8.46 -13.48 2.63
N TRP A 42 9.45 -13.95 1.87
CA TRP A 42 9.60 -13.74 0.42
C TRP A 42 9.62 -15.05 -0.37
N LYS A 43 9.28 -16.18 0.27
CA LYS A 43 9.32 -17.51 -0.33
C LYS A 43 8.53 -17.59 -1.63
N TYR A 44 7.41 -16.94 -1.70
CA TYR A 44 6.47 -16.99 -2.84
C TYR A 44 6.64 -15.85 -3.83
N THR A 45 7.35 -14.77 -3.46
CA THR A 45 7.49 -13.54 -4.26
C THR A 45 8.95 -13.30 -4.65
N ARG A 46 9.24 -13.30 -5.95
CA ARG A 46 10.60 -13.19 -6.48
C ARG A 46 10.87 -11.82 -7.07
N LEU A 47 11.89 -11.14 -6.58
CA LEU A 47 12.34 -9.84 -7.06
C LEU A 47 13.40 -9.96 -8.20
N ARG A 48 13.11 -10.75 -9.24
CA ARG A 48 14.09 -11.07 -10.30
C ARG A 48 14.65 -9.82 -10.96
N MET A 49 13.82 -8.82 -11.26
CA MET A 49 14.25 -7.60 -11.94
C MET A 49 15.21 -6.77 -11.08
N LEU A 50 15.05 -6.75 -9.76
CA LEU A 50 15.90 -5.93 -8.89
C LEU A 50 17.34 -6.46 -8.78
N GLY A 51 17.53 -7.75 -9.02
CA GLY A 51 18.86 -8.37 -9.04
C GLY A 51 19.59 -8.26 -10.39
N ALA A 52 18.83 -8.11 -11.48
CA ALA A 52 19.37 -8.17 -12.85
C ALA A 52 19.61 -6.78 -13.45
N ASP A 53 18.85 -5.78 -13.07
CA ASP A 53 18.88 -4.45 -13.66
C ASP A 53 19.53 -3.41 -12.75
N ASP A 54 20.18 -2.43 -13.37
CA ASP A 54 20.61 -1.22 -12.68
C ASP A 54 19.49 -0.19 -12.68
N PHE A 55 19.21 0.36 -11.50
CA PHE A 55 18.25 1.42 -11.28
C PHE A 55 18.95 2.70 -10.84
N VAL A 56 18.38 3.83 -11.23
CA VAL A 56 18.86 5.15 -10.83
C VAL A 56 17.76 5.91 -10.10
N LEU A 57 18.15 6.75 -9.15
CA LEU A 57 17.23 7.74 -8.58
C LEU A 57 16.85 8.73 -9.68
N PRO A 58 15.58 9.08 -9.81
CA PRO A 58 15.15 10.04 -10.81
C PRO A 58 15.82 11.40 -10.59
N ALA A 59 16.07 12.11 -11.68
CA ALA A 59 16.53 13.49 -11.62
C ALA A 59 15.35 14.44 -11.64
N GLU A 60 15.48 15.59 -11.03
CA GLU A 60 14.42 16.59 -10.95
C GLU A 60 13.95 17.09 -12.34
N ASP A 61 14.85 17.10 -13.32
CA ASP A 61 14.57 17.48 -14.73
C ASP A 61 13.68 16.47 -15.47
N GLU A 62 13.61 15.21 -15.02
CA GLU A 62 12.74 14.16 -15.61
C GLU A 62 11.27 14.32 -15.25
N ILE A 63 10.95 15.43 -14.63
CA ILE A 63 9.65 15.76 -14.05
C ILE A 63 8.68 16.38 -15.06
N ARG A 64 9.16 16.78 -16.25
CA ARG A 64 8.33 17.44 -17.28
C ARG A 64 7.26 16.49 -17.83
N CYS A 65 6.04 16.99 -17.91
CA CYS A 65 4.94 16.25 -18.54
C CYS A 65 5.23 16.06 -20.03
N SER A 66 4.96 14.89 -20.57
CA SER A 66 5.00 14.61 -22.01
C SER A 66 4.00 15.47 -22.81
N CYS A 67 3.06 16.15 -22.15
CA CYS A 67 2.12 17.09 -22.75
C CYS A 67 2.71 18.49 -22.99
N GLY A 68 3.97 18.76 -22.60
CA GLY A 68 4.61 20.07 -22.79
C GLY A 68 4.16 21.17 -21.83
N CYS A 69 3.39 20.85 -20.79
CA CYS A 69 2.97 21.84 -19.80
C CYS A 69 4.15 22.23 -18.91
N GLU A 70 4.46 23.52 -18.85
CA GLU A 70 5.40 24.10 -17.92
C GLU A 70 4.75 24.21 -16.53
N GLU A 71 5.50 23.87 -15.49
CA GLU A 71 5.23 24.10 -14.06
C GLU A 71 3.77 23.96 -13.57
N GLY A 72 3.39 22.75 -13.19
CA GLY A 72 2.29 22.53 -12.22
C GLY A 72 0.85 22.68 -12.72
N HIS A 73 0.61 23.40 -13.80
CA HIS A 73 -0.72 23.59 -14.40
C HIS A 73 -0.84 22.88 -15.74
N CYS A 74 -1.38 21.67 -15.72
CA CYS A 74 -1.90 21.09 -16.94
C CYS A 74 -3.30 21.68 -17.21
N GLU A 75 -3.37 22.72 -18.02
CA GLU A 75 -4.64 23.34 -18.46
C GLU A 75 -5.37 22.52 -19.52
N HIS A 76 -4.72 21.51 -20.08
CA HIS A 76 -5.34 20.67 -21.10
C HIS A 76 -6.36 19.69 -20.48
N GLU A 77 -7.61 19.83 -20.86
CA GLU A 77 -8.72 18.95 -20.44
C GLU A 77 -8.44 17.46 -20.68
N ASN A 78 -7.58 17.13 -21.62
CA ASN A 78 -7.21 15.77 -22.03
C ASN A 78 -5.81 15.33 -21.54
N CYS A 79 -5.22 15.97 -20.54
CA CYS A 79 -3.96 15.50 -19.99
C CYS A 79 -4.17 14.20 -19.22
N SER A 80 -3.46 13.16 -19.62
CA SER A 80 -3.46 11.84 -18.96
C SER A 80 -3.05 11.90 -17.48
N CYS A 81 -2.46 13.02 -17.03
CA CYS A 81 -2.12 13.29 -15.63
C CYS A 81 -3.35 13.69 -14.78
N ARG A 82 -4.46 14.07 -15.40
CA ARG A 82 -5.72 14.35 -14.73
C ARG A 82 -6.58 13.09 -14.78
N GLN A 83 -6.52 12.26 -13.76
CA GLN A 83 -7.55 11.25 -13.62
C GLN A 83 -8.89 11.92 -13.31
N GLU A 84 -9.96 11.50 -13.99
CA GLU A 84 -11.31 11.89 -13.58
C GLU A 84 -11.51 11.49 -12.12
N ARG A 85 -11.76 12.49 -11.29
CA ARG A 85 -12.01 12.31 -9.87
C ARG A 85 -13.50 12.31 -9.63
N PRO A 86 -14.10 11.18 -9.32
CA PRO A 86 -15.56 11.10 -9.16
C PRO A 86 -16.06 11.72 -7.85
N PHE A 87 -15.14 12.23 -7.02
CA PHE A 87 -15.45 12.85 -5.73
C PHE A 87 -14.48 13.99 -5.38
N PRO A 88 -14.90 14.96 -4.57
CA PRO A 88 -14.01 16.01 -4.09
C PRO A 88 -12.95 15.45 -3.13
N ALA A 89 -11.70 15.91 -3.25
CA ALA A 89 -10.58 15.50 -2.42
C ALA A 89 -9.55 16.63 -2.25
N TYR A 90 -8.74 16.54 -1.19
CA TYR A 90 -7.52 17.32 -1.03
C TYR A 90 -6.37 16.58 -1.72
N VAL A 91 -5.94 17.08 -2.88
CA VAL A 91 -5.04 16.34 -3.76
C VAL A 91 -3.59 16.73 -3.56
N LEU A 92 -2.75 15.72 -3.36
CA LEU A 92 -1.30 15.82 -3.20
C LEU A 92 -0.65 14.98 -4.31
N GLY A 93 0.01 15.63 -5.25
CA GLY A 93 0.57 14.97 -6.44
C GLY A 93 2.03 14.61 -6.29
N PHE A 94 2.40 13.41 -6.70
CA PHE A 94 3.78 13.00 -6.94
C PHE A 94 3.97 12.63 -8.41
N ARG A 95 5.12 13.01 -8.94
CA ARG A 95 5.57 12.56 -10.26
C ARG A 95 6.96 12.01 -10.17
N ASN A 96 7.15 10.78 -10.64
CA ASN A 96 8.42 10.07 -10.56
C ASN A 96 9.06 10.15 -9.17
N GLY A 97 8.25 10.05 -8.10
CA GLY A 97 8.69 10.11 -6.72
C GLY A 97 8.92 11.50 -6.15
N PHE A 98 8.74 12.60 -6.92
CA PHE A 98 8.86 13.98 -6.42
C PHE A 98 7.50 14.59 -6.16
N PHE A 99 7.38 15.26 -5.02
CA PHE A 99 6.18 16.02 -4.67
C PHE A 99 5.98 17.22 -5.60
N ARG A 100 4.72 17.53 -5.92
CA ARG A 100 4.33 18.60 -6.84
C ARG A 100 3.42 19.61 -6.15
N PRO A 101 3.78 20.90 -6.13
CA PRO A 101 2.84 21.93 -5.79
C PRO A 101 1.77 22.11 -6.91
N PRO A 102 0.64 22.79 -6.66
CA PRO A 102 0.36 23.49 -5.41
C PRO A 102 -0.19 22.58 -4.32
N HIS A 103 0.01 22.98 -3.06
CA HIS A 103 -0.70 22.39 -1.94
C HIS A 103 -2.17 22.78 -1.99
N PRO A 104 -3.11 21.88 -1.72
CA PRO A 104 -4.51 22.24 -1.56
C PRO A 104 -4.69 23.12 -0.32
N GLU A 105 -5.70 24.00 -0.34
CA GLU A 105 -6.14 24.64 0.89
C GLU A 105 -6.73 23.57 1.82
N LEU A 106 -6.10 23.40 2.96
CA LEU A 106 -6.48 22.40 3.96
C LEU A 106 -7.30 23.06 5.08
N PRO A 107 -8.25 22.36 5.70
CA PRO A 107 -8.99 22.89 6.84
C PRO A 107 -8.08 23.08 8.07
N GLU A 108 -8.52 23.92 8.99
CA GLU A 108 -7.81 24.16 10.25
C GLU A 108 -7.57 22.85 11.00
N GLY A 109 -6.35 22.67 11.52
CA GLY A 109 -5.93 21.48 12.23
C GLY A 109 -5.53 20.32 11.35
N VAL A 110 -5.39 20.53 10.04
CA VAL A 110 -4.78 19.56 9.10
C VAL A 110 -3.46 20.13 8.60
N GLU A 111 -2.39 19.43 8.86
CA GLU A 111 -1.04 19.80 8.45
C GLU A 111 -0.52 18.79 7.44
N VAL A 112 -0.09 19.30 6.29
CA VAL A 112 0.58 18.49 5.26
C VAL A 112 1.80 19.27 4.76
N MET A 113 2.92 18.62 4.78
CA MET A 113 4.19 19.18 4.27
C MET A 113 5.08 18.04 3.75
N THR A 114 6.12 18.39 3.02
CA THR A 114 7.12 17.37 2.65
C THR A 114 7.74 16.80 3.91
N LEU A 115 8.17 15.54 3.85
CA LEU A 115 8.80 14.91 5.01
C LEU A 115 10.04 15.67 5.45
N MET A 116 10.82 16.21 4.52
CA MET A 116 12.05 16.95 4.84
C MET A 116 11.77 18.28 5.54
N GLU A 117 10.73 19.02 5.12
CA GLU A 117 10.27 20.22 5.84
C GLU A 117 9.82 19.87 7.26
N ALA A 118 9.01 18.80 7.42
CA ALA A 118 8.55 18.36 8.72
C ALA A 118 9.70 17.98 9.67
N LEU A 119 10.73 17.34 9.13
CA LEU A 119 11.92 16.98 9.92
C LEU A 119 12.80 18.18 10.33
N GLN A 120 12.58 19.34 9.77
CA GLN A 120 13.23 20.58 10.19
C GLN A 120 12.36 21.35 11.19
N LEU A 121 11.05 21.39 10.98
CA LEU A 121 10.14 22.27 11.69
C LEU A 121 9.41 21.57 12.87
N GLU A 122 9.10 20.26 12.74
CA GLU A 122 8.20 19.55 13.63
C GLU A 122 8.91 18.53 14.52
N ASP A 123 8.95 18.78 15.83
CA ASP A 123 9.52 17.83 16.79
C ASP A 123 8.73 16.52 16.87
N GLU A 124 7.43 16.55 16.56
CA GLU A 124 6.60 15.35 16.51
C GLU A 124 7.04 14.43 15.39
N ALA A 125 7.32 14.96 14.19
CA ALA A 125 7.83 14.19 13.08
C ALA A 125 9.16 13.49 13.42
N LYS A 126 10.11 14.23 14.03
CA LYS A 126 11.41 13.69 14.47
C LYS A 126 11.26 12.59 15.52
N SER A 127 10.32 12.73 16.44
CA SER A 127 10.11 11.77 17.54
C SER A 127 9.48 10.46 17.07
N ARG A 128 8.73 10.47 15.96
CA ARG A 128 7.95 9.33 15.46
C ARG A 128 8.61 8.58 14.32
N LEU A 129 9.33 9.28 13.43
CA LEU A 129 9.92 8.66 12.26
C LEU A 129 10.91 7.55 12.64
N GLY A 130 10.82 6.40 11.97
CA GLY A 130 11.68 5.24 12.18
C GLY A 130 11.38 4.45 13.46
N LYS A 131 10.20 4.63 14.08
CA LYS A 131 9.85 3.96 15.35
C LYS A 131 8.97 2.72 15.19
N LEU A 132 8.28 2.57 14.08
CA LEU A 132 7.36 1.45 13.87
C LEU A 132 7.98 0.28 13.11
N ILE A 133 9.18 0.44 12.56
CA ILE A 133 9.80 -0.52 11.64
C ILE A 133 11.08 -1.10 12.23
N GLU A 134 11.13 -2.42 12.32
CA GLU A 134 12.33 -3.20 12.66
C GLU A 134 13.14 -3.44 11.38
N LEU A 135 14.16 -2.61 11.12
CA LEU A 135 14.91 -2.61 9.86
C LEU A 135 15.53 -3.98 9.51
N GLU A 136 15.91 -4.74 10.53
CA GLU A 136 16.51 -6.08 10.39
C GLU A 136 15.53 -7.09 9.80
N LYS A 137 14.22 -6.90 10.03
CA LYS A 137 13.15 -7.79 9.52
C LYS A 137 12.66 -7.40 8.13
N TYR A 138 12.83 -6.11 7.76
CA TYR A 138 12.27 -5.56 6.53
C TYR A 138 13.36 -4.97 5.62
N PRO A 139 14.07 -5.80 4.84
CA PRO A 139 15.22 -5.35 4.03
C PRO A 139 14.90 -4.19 3.08
N LEU A 140 13.71 -4.19 2.45
CA LEU A 140 13.33 -3.10 1.55
C LEU A 140 12.92 -1.83 2.31
N ALA A 141 12.45 -1.93 3.55
CA ALA A 141 12.28 -0.77 4.42
C ALA A 141 13.64 -0.24 4.93
N ALA A 142 14.62 -1.11 5.13
CA ALA A 142 15.98 -0.70 5.41
C ALA A 142 16.59 0.06 4.22
N LEU A 143 16.38 -0.43 3.00
CA LEU A 143 16.74 0.29 1.77
C LEU A 143 16.01 1.64 1.67
N ASN A 144 14.71 1.68 1.98
CA ASN A 144 13.94 2.91 2.03
C ASN A 144 14.54 3.92 3.02
N THR A 145 14.88 3.45 4.20
CA THR A 145 15.51 4.29 5.24
C THR A 145 16.90 4.78 4.83
N ALA A 146 17.70 3.97 4.10
CA ALA A 146 19.02 4.34 3.60
C ALA A 146 18.98 5.52 2.62
N TYR A 147 17.92 5.62 1.82
CA TYR A 147 17.70 6.65 0.80
C TYR A 147 16.55 7.60 1.13
N LEU A 148 16.25 7.78 2.40
CA LEU A 148 15.15 8.61 2.87
C LEU A 148 15.36 10.08 2.49
N GLN A 149 14.49 10.62 1.63
CA GLN A 149 14.50 12.04 1.23
C GLN A 149 13.11 12.54 0.84
N GLU A 150 12.28 11.75 0.20
CA GLU A 150 10.99 12.16 -0.33
C GLU A 150 9.83 11.52 0.41
N GLY A 151 8.72 12.21 0.46
CA GLY A 151 7.47 11.77 1.06
C GLY A 151 6.72 12.89 1.77
N LEU A 152 5.71 12.52 2.53
CA LEU A 152 4.84 13.46 3.23
C LEU A 152 4.83 13.21 4.73
N PHE A 153 4.73 14.29 5.47
CA PHE A 153 4.20 14.34 6.82
C PHE A 153 2.75 14.83 6.75
N ILE A 154 1.83 14.03 7.30
CA ILE A 154 0.41 14.36 7.39
C ILE A 154 0.02 14.27 8.86
N ASN A 155 -0.43 15.36 9.44
CA ASN A 155 -0.91 15.40 10.81
C ASN A 155 -2.35 15.93 10.86
N ILE A 156 -3.25 15.10 11.36
CA ILE A 156 -4.65 15.46 11.62
C ILE A 156 -4.78 15.69 13.12
N ARG A 157 -4.91 16.94 13.51
CA ARG A 157 -4.91 17.34 14.90
C ARG A 157 -6.11 16.82 15.66
N ARG A 158 -5.97 16.79 16.97
CA ARG A 158 -6.95 16.25 17.93
C ARG A 158 -8.37 16.75 17.66
N GLY A 159 -9.30 15.77 17.51
CA GLY A 159 -10.73 16.03 17.34
C GLY A 159 -11.14 16.54 15.96
N VAL A 160 -10.21 16.78 15.06
CA VAL A 160 -10.49 17.20 13.68
C VAL A 160 -11.13 16.04 12.90
N ARG A 161 -12.19 16.35 12.18
CA ARG A 161 -12.83 15.42 11.24
C ARG A 161 -12.76 15.98 9.83
N LEU A 162 -12.10 15.27 8.94
CA LEU A 162 -12.01 15.67 7.54
C LEU A 162 -13.36 15.49 6.83
N ASP A 163 -13.76 16.49 6.07
CA ASP A 163 -14.97 16.50 5.24
C ASP A 163 -14.77 15.81 3.89
N LYS A 164 -13.52 15.73 3.44
CA LYS A 164 -13.10 15.10 2.18
C LYS A 164 -11.84 14.28 2.39
N PRO A 165 -11.60 13.23 1.61
CA PRO A 165 -10.36 12.48 1.69
C PRO A 165 -9.15 13.32 1.25
N ILE A 166 -7.98 13.00 1.82
CA ILE A 166 -6.69 13.38 1.26
C ILE A 166 -6.35 12.33 0.21
N LEU A 167 -6.10 12.76 -1.03
CA LEU A 167 -5.73 11.91 -2.14
C LEU A 167 -4.27 12.13 -2.52
N ILE A 168 -3.43 11.12 -2.31
CA ILE A 168 -2.01 11.09 -2.69
C ILE A 168 -1.92 10.40 -4.05
N GLU A 169 -1.74 11.19 -5.11
CA GLU A 169 -1.64 10.68 -6.48
C GLU A 169 -0.17 10.48 -6.87
N ASN A 170 0.23 9.24 -7.09
CA ASN A 170 1.56 8.90 -7.58
C ASN A 170 1.49 8.55 -9.07
N CYS A 171 2.04 9.42 -9.91
CA CYS A 171 2.14 9.24 -11.35
C CYS A 171 3.57 8.89 -11.77
N THR A 172 3.74 7.78 -12.48
CA THR A 172 5.02 7.37 -13.03
C THR A 172 5.07 7.53 -14.54
N HIS A 173 6.17 8.07 -15.03
CA HIS A 173 6.53 8.13 -16.45
C HIS A 173 7.97 7.66 -16.58
N SER A 174 8.27 6.76 -17.49
CA SER A 174 9.65 6.34 -17.72
C SER A 174 10.18 6.89 -19.05
N GLY A 175 11.31 7.60 -18.97
CA GLY A 175 11.98 8.24 -20.11
C GLY A 175 12.98 7.36 -20.86
N GLY A 176 13.16 6.10 -20.45
CA GLY A 176 14.16 5.15 -21.06
C GLY A 176 15.21 4.64 -20.09
N GLN A 177 15.32 5.21 -18.88
CA GLN A 177 16.14 4.68 -17.78
C GLN A 177 15.27 3.88 -16.80
N ASN A 178 15.88 2.90 -16.14
CA ASN A 178 15.20 2.18 -15.06
C ASN A 178 15.24 3.05 -13.79
N LEU A 179 14.07 3.47 -13.32
CA LEU A 179 13.95 4.42 -12.21
C LEU A 179 13.66 3.72 -10.89
N PHE A 180 14.24 4.25 -9.81
CA PHE A 180 13.98 3.85 -8.44
C PHE A 180 13.31 4.97 -7.67
N PHE A 181 12.05 4.77 -7.29
CA PHE A 181 11.29 5.70 -6.46
C PHE A 181 11.31 5.23 -5.03
N ASN A 182 11.62 6.13 -4.11
CA ASN A 182 11.78 5.78 -2.70
C ASN A 182 11.04 6.80 -1.83
N LEU A 183 9.77 6.49 -1.51
CA LEU A 183 8.91 7.38 -0.74
C LEU A 183 8.75 6.92 0.70
N ARG A 184 8.77 7.89 1.63
CA ARG A 184 8.50 7.67 3.04
C ARG A 184 7.41 8.60 3.53
N HIS A 185 6.27 8.06 3.96
CA HIS A 185 5.19 8.83 4.54
C HIS A 185 5.13 8.65 6.05
N LEU A 186 4.87 9.73 6.77
CA LEU A 186 4.57 9.73 8.20
C LEU A 186 3.18 10.34 8.40
N ILE A 187 2.25 9.51 8.86
CA ILE A 187 0.85 9.89 9.02
C ILE A 187 0.48 9.81 10.50
N VAL A 188 -0.02 10.91 11.05
CA VAL A 188 -0.48 11.01 12.43
C VAL A 188 -1.94 11.43 12.45
N VAL A 189 -2.80 10.60 13.03
CA VAL A 189 -4.19 10.91 13.28
C VAL A 189 -4.34 10.98 14.79
N GLU A 190 -4.39 12.21 15.32
CA GLU A 190 -4.39 12.44 16.75
C GLU A 190 -5.68 11.98 17.44
N ASN A 191 -5.71 12.04 18.78
CA ASN A 191 -6.81 11.53 19.58
C ASN A 191 -8.17 12.13 19.16
N GLY A 192 -9.15 11.27 18.89
CA GLY A 192 -10.51 11.66 18.50
C GLY A 192 -10.63 12.25 17.09
N ALA A 193 -9.55 12.29 16.31
CA ALA A 193 -9.58 12.75 14.94
C ALA A 193 -10.10 11.66 13.98
N GLU A 194 -10.66 12.08 12.85
CA GLU A 194 -11.19 11.18 11.83
C GLU A 194 -10.75 11.64 10.44
N ALA A 195 -10.13 10.75 9.68
CA ALA A 195 -9.62 11.04 8.35
C ALA A 195 -9.81 9.87 7.37
N GLU A 196 -9.91 10.23 6.09
CA GLU A 196 -9.78 9.31 4.97
C GLU A 196 -8.56 9.69 4.15
N ILE A 197 -7.69 8.72 3.84
CA ILE A 197 -6.53 8.89 2.98
C ILE A 197 -6.62 7.88 1.85
N ILE A 198 -6.40 8.34 0.64
CA ILE A 198 -6.40 7.51 -0.57
C ILE A 198 -5.02 7.65 -1.21
N GLU A 199 -4.36 6.54 -1.48
CA GLU A 199 -3.13 6.48 -2.25
C GLU A 199 -3.41 5.85 -3.62
N THR A 200 -2.95 6.49 -4.69
CA THR A 200 -2.98 5.89 -6.02
C THR A 200 -1.59 5.81 -6.61
N TYR A 201 -1.30 4.70 -7.27
CA TYR A 201 -0.06 4.45 -7.99
C TYR A 201 -0.42 4.07 -9.41
N ALA A 202 -0.09 4.93 -10.36
CA ALA A 202 -0.45 4.74 -11.76
C ALA A 202 0.73 5.06 -12.70
N TYR A 203 0.71 4.42 -13.85
CA TYR A 203 1.65 4.68 -14.93
C TYR A 203 0.93 5.34 -16.11
N HIS A 204 1.55 6.35 -16.70
CA HIS A 204 1.02 7.04 -17.86
C HIS A 204 1.91 6.88 -19.09
N GLY A 205 1.29 6.51 -20.22
CA GLY A 205 1.97 6.26 -21.47
C GLY A 205 2.41 4.80 -21.66
N GLU A 206 3.23 4.56 -22.66
CA GLU A 206 3.82 3.22 -22.88
C GLU A 206 5.09 3.06 -22.05
N PRO A 207 5.22 1.98 -21.27
CA PRO A 207 6.39 1.77 -20.42
C PRO A 207 7.62 1.42 -21.27
N LYS A 208 8.56 2.37 -21.42
CA LYS A 208 9.80 2.18 -22.16
C LYS A 208 10.86 1.43 -21.35
N SER A 209 10.90 1.67 -20.05
CA SER A 209 11.85 1.10 -19.12
C SER A 209 11.16 0.52 -17.89
N ARG A 210 11.89 -0.22 -17.09
CA ARG A 210 11.43 -0.73 -15.79
C ARG A 210 11.51 0.36 -14.72
N TYR A 211 10.73 0.19 -13.67
CA TYR A 211 10.85 1.03 -12.49
C TYR A 211 10.53 0.25 -11.22
N PHE A 212 11.13 0.72 -10.14
CA PHE A 212 10.94 0.16 -8.81
C PHE A 212 10.40 1.23 -7.87
N SER A 213 9.19 1.02 -7.39
CA SER A 213 8.52 1.85 -6.38
C SER A 213 8.68 1.17 -5.02
N ASN A 214 9.43 1.80 -4.11
CA ASN A 214 9.64 1.33 -2.74
C ASN A 214 9.02 2.32 -1.76
N ILE A 215 7.85 2.01 -1.27
CA ILE A 215 7.03 2.92 -0.47
C ILE A 215 6.97 2.42 0.98
N VAL A 216 7.19 3.31 1.92
CA VAL A 216 7.06 2.99 3.35
C VAL A 216 6.25 4.06 4.04
N SER A 217 5.19 3.63 4.76
CA SER A 217 4.32 4.50 5.54
C SER A 217 4.37 4.11 7.01
N GLU A 218 4.68 5.07 7.88
CA GLU A 218 4.52 4.93 9.34
C GLU A 218 3.26 5.68 9.77
N ILE A 219 2.31 4.95 10.39
CA ILE A 219 0.97 5.45 10.64
C ILE A 219 0.65 5.34 12.14
N TYR A 220 0.28 6.45 12.75
CA TYR A 220 -0.11 6.54 14.15
C TYR A 220 -1.59 6.91 14.26
N VAL A 221 -2.40 6.00 14.80
CA VAL A 221 -3.82 6.21 15.08
C VAL A 221 -4.01 6.39 16.56
N GLY A 222 -4.40 7.62 16.98
CA GLY A 222 -4.57 8.04 18.35
C GLY A 222 -5.77 7.39 19.03
N ARG A 223 -5.98 7.74 20.33
CA ARG A 223 -7.13 7.24 21.10
C ARG A 223 -8.45 7.71 20.52
N ASN A 224 -9.39 6.78 20.33
CA ASN A 224 -10.70 7.03 19.71
C ASN A 224 -10.61 7.71 18.34
N ALA A 225 -9.48 7.65 17.68
CA ALA A 225 -9.29 8.16 16.31
C ALA A 225 -9.72 7.13 15.28
N VAL A 226 -10.08 7.61 14.09
CA VAL A 226 -10.47 6.75 12.96
C VAL A 226 -9.67 7.14 11.73
N LEU A 227 -8.96 6.17 11.17
CA LEU A 227 -8.31 6.31 9.86
C LEU A 227 -8.88 5.28 8.89
N ARG A 228 -9.48 5.76 7.81
CA ARG A 228 -9.79 4.98 6.62
C ARG A 228 -8.69 5.19 5.59
N HIS A 229 -8.03 4.14 5.18
CA HIS A 229 -6.86 4.18 4.31
C HIS A 229 -7.08 3.29 3.09
N TYR A 230 -7.28 3.90 1.95
CA TYR A 230 -7.53 3.22 0.68
C TYR A 230 -6.30 3.29 -0.22
N LYS A 231 -6.03 2.23 -0.95
CA LYS A 231 -4.93 2.19 -1.92
C LYS A 231 -5.40 1.56 -3.22
N LEU A 232 -5.09 2.21 -4.33
CA LEU A 232 -5.20 1.66 -5.68
C LEU A 232 -3.81 1.57 -6.29
N GLN A 233 -3.33 0.35 -6.54
CA GLN A 233 -2.11 0.09 -7.29
C GLN A 233 -2.50 -0.41 -8.68
N ASP A 234 -2.30 0.46 -9.70
CA ASP A 234 -2.62 0.24 -11.11
C ASP A 234 -1.45 0.67 -11.98
N GLU A 235 -0.37 -0.11 -11.93
CA GLU A 235 0.90 0.23 -12.54
C GLU A 235 1.18 -0.60 -13.80
N ALA A 236 2.15 -0.14 -14.60
CA ALA A 236 2.54 -0.82 -15.82
C ALA A 236 3.17 -2.20 -15.55
N PHE A 237 3.05 -3.11 -16.52
CA PHE A 237 3.62 -4.47 -16.43
C PHE A 237 5.16 -4.53 -16.26
N LYS A 238 5.87 -3.42 -16.37
CA LYS A 238 7.32 -3.28 -16.09
C LYS A 238 7.63 -2.78 -14.69
N ALA A 239 6.60 -2.54 -13.87
CA ALA A 239 6.77 -2.09 -12.49
C ALA A 239 7.17 -3.22 -11.56
N CYS A 240 8.03 -2.90 -10.59
CA CYS A 240 8.14 -3.59 -9.32
C CYS A 240 7.65 -2.64 -8.23
N HIS A 241 6.50 -2.92 -7.63
CA HIS A 241 5.94 -2.12 -6.55
C HIS A 241 6.04 -2.88 -5.23
N VAL A 242 6.75 -2.31 -4.27
CA VAL A 242 6.80 -2.85 -2.90
C VAL A 242 6.41 -1.75 -1.93
N ALA A 243 5.37 -2.01 -1.15
CA ALA A 243 4.91 -1.08 -0.13
C ALA A 243 4.83 -1.76 1.24
N LEU A 244 5.23 -1.03 2.28
CA LEU A 244 5.06 -1.41 3.68
C LEU A 244 4.34 -0.31 4.43
N ALA A 245 3.19 -0.63 5.04
CA ALA A 245 2.52 0.23 6.01
C ALA A 245 2.69 -0.34 7.42
N ALA A 246 3.43 0.36 8.28
CA ALA A 246 3.57 0.04 9.69
C ALA A 246 2.63 0.94 10.51
N VAL A 247 1.67 0.33 11.21
CA VAL A 247 0.57 1.03 11.87
C VAL A 247 0.55 0.74 13.36
N GLN A 248 0.42 1.79 14.16
CA GLN A 248 0.14 1.69 15.58
C GLN A 248 -1.25 2.24 15.88
N VAL A 249 -2.07 1.47 16.59
CA VAL A 249 -3.41 1.88 17.00
C VAL A 249 -3.50 1.91 18.52
N LYS A 250 -3.96 3.05 19.07
CA LYS A 250 -4.17 3.27 20.49
C LYS A 250 -5.60 2.94 20.93
N GLU A 251 -5.89 3.11 22.22
CA GLU A 251 -7.17 2.78 22.87
C GLU A 251 -8.39 3.30 22.11
N GLY A 252 -9.33 2.41 21.80
CA GLY A 252 -10.54 2.73 21.05
C GLY A 252 -10.31 3.23 19.63
N GLY A 253 -9.04 3.34 19.20
CA GLY A 253 -8.68 3.74 17.84
C GLY A 253 -9.08 2.69 16.80
N ARG A 254 -9.37 3.12 15.59
CA ARG A 254 -9.82 2.27 14.48
C ARG A 254 -9.01 2.53 13.23
N TYR A 255 -8.37 1.49 12.71
CA TYR A 255 -7.70 1.51 11.41
C TYR A 255 -8.46 0.62 10.43
N ARG A 256 -8.92 1.21 9.33
CA ARG A 256 -9.63 0.50 8.26
C ARG A 256 -8.89 0.69 6.95
N ARG A 257 -8.37 -0.40 6.41
CA ARG A 257 -7.63 -0.38 5.15
C ARG A 257 -8.34 -1.20 4.10
N PHE A 258 -8.31 -0.69 2.87
CA PHE A 258 -8.66 -1.44 1.69
C PHE A 258 -7.62 -1.22 0.60
N CYS A 259 -7.06 -2.30 0.06
CA CYS A 259 -6.10 -2.24 -1.04
C CYS A 259 -6.66 -2.93 -2.29
N ALA A 260 -6.64 -2.22 -3.40
CA ALA A 260 -6.96 -2.76 -4.72
C ALA A 260 -5.67 -2.83 -5.54
N GLN A 261 -5.27 -4.03 -5.96
CA GLN A 261 -4.05 -4.28 -6.72
C GLN A 261 -4.35 -4.82 -8.11
N LYS A 262 -3.78 -4.18 -9.12
CA LYS A 262 -3.70 -4.70 -10.49
C LYS A 262 -2.49 -4.11 -11.21
N GLY A 263 -2.09 -4.73 -12.31
CA GLY A 263 -0.87 -4.30 -13.00
C GLY A 263 0.41 -4.69 -12.23
N ALA A 264 1.55 -4.13 -12.66
CA ALA A 264 2.90 -4.49 -12.30
C ALA A 264 3.36 -5.89 -12.78
N ASP A 265 4.69 -6.09 -12.86
CA ASP A 265 5.32 -7.42 -12.97
C ASP A 265 5.34 -8.09 -11.59
N VAL A 266 5.74 -7.31 -10.58
CA VAL A 266 5.69 -7.70 -9.16
C VAL A 266 5.09 -6.58 -8.35
N GLY A 267 3.97 -6.86 -7.66
CA GLY A 267 3.36 -5.99 -6.67
C GLY A 267 3.33 -6.67 -5.31
N ARG A 268 3.89 -6.04 -4.26
CA ARG A 268 3.76 -6.49 -2.87
C ARG A 268 3.25 -5.36 -1.99
N ASP A 269 2.11 -5.60 -1.37
CA ASP A 269 1.52 -4.73 -0.35
C ASP A 269 1.60 -5.40 1.02
N GLU A 270 2.42 -4.86 1.90
CA GLU A 270 2.64 -5.40 3.23
C GLU A 270 2.11 -4.45 4.30
N VAL A 271 1.35 -4.98 5.24
CA VAL A 271 0.72 -4.21 6.31
C VAL A 271 0.99 -4.83 7.66
N VAL A 272 1.62 -4.07 8.54
CA VAL A 272 1.89 -4.47 9.93
C VAL A 272 1.08 -3.58 10.86
N VAL A 273 0.13 -4.15 11.59
CA VAL A 273 -0.71 -3.39 12.53
C VAL A 273 -0.44 -3.84 13.95
N SER A 274 -0.11 -2.90 14.82
CA SER A 274 0.05 -3.12 16.27
C SER A 274 -1.11 -2.48 17.02
N LEU A 275 -2.02 -3.32 17.56
CA LEU A 275 -3.10 -2.92 18.46
C LEU A 275 -2.54 -2.87 19.88
N ARG A 276 -2.07 -1.68 20.30
CA ARG A 276 -1.23 -1.53 21.50
C ARG A 276 -1.99 -1.31 22.79
N GLU A 277 -3.20 -0.78 22.72
CA GLU A 277 -4.01 -0.42 23.87
C GLU A 277 -5.40 -1.07 23.75
N ALA A 278 -6.14 -1.16 24.85
CA ALA A 278 -7.44 -1.83 24.87
C ALA A 278 -8.46 -1.24 23.89
N GLN A 279 -9.39 -2.05 23.41
CA GLN A 279 -10.45 -1.67 22.47
C GLN A 279 -9.95 -1.12 21.12
N ALA A 280 -8.66 -1.20 20.83
CA ALA A 280 -8.12 -0.89 19.51
C ALA A 280 -8.60 -1.92 18.48
N SER A 281 -8.91 -1.47 17.26
CA SER A 281 -9.39 -2.36 16.21
C SER A 281 -8.76 -2.07 14.85
N ALA A 282 -8.62 -3.12 14.05
CA ALA A 282 -8.16 -3.03 12.67
C ALA A 282 -9.04 -3.87 11.74
N ARG A 283 -9.32 -3.31 10.56
CA ARG A 283 -9.85 -4.06 9.43
C ARG A 283 -8.93 -3.85 8.24
N VAL A 284 -8.44 -4.95 7.65
CA VAL A 284 -7.50 -4.91 6.52
C VAL A 284 -8.02 -5.80 5.41
N ASP A 285 -8.67 -5.19 4.45
CA ASP A 285 -9.25 -5.88 3.30
C ASP A 285 -8.45 -5.59 2.03
N ALA A 286 -8.46 -6.52 1.08
CA ALA A 286 -7.83 -6.32 -0.21
C ALA A 286 -8.54 -7.08 -1.32
N VAL A 287 -8.41 -6.55 -2.53
CA VAL A 287 -8.69 -7.29 -3.77
C VAL A 287 -7.49 -7.21 -4.68
N TYR A 288 -7.23 -8.29 -5.41
CA TYR A 288 -6.26 -8.29 -6.48
C TYR A 288 -6.83 -8.97 -7.74
N LYS A 289 -6.56 -8.37 -8.89
CA LYS A 289 -6.97 -8.91 -10.18
C LYS A 289 -5.80 -8.82 -11.16
N MET A 290 -5.39 -9.94 -11.70
CA MET A 290 -4.21 -10.03 -12.53
C MET A 290 -4.34 -11.05 -13.65
N SER A 291 -3.53 -10.84 -14.67
CA SER A 291 -3.39 -11.76 -15.80
C SER A 291 -1.95 -11.75 -16.32
N GLY A 292 -1.66 -12.61 -17.28
CA GLY A 292 -0.32 -12.72 -17.89
C GLY A 292 0.67 -13.39 -16.95
N TRP A 293 1.76 -12.71 -16.58
CA TRP A 293 2.89 -13.25 -15.79
C TRP A 293 3.08 -12.52 -14.45
N ALA A 294 2.15 -11.67 -14.09
CA ALA A 294 2.23 -10.83 -12.88
C ALA A 294 2.27 -11.67 -11.60
N THR A 295 2.98 -11.16 -10.60
CA THR A 295 2.90 -11.67 -9.22
C THR A 295 2.40 -10.55 -8.31
N LEU A 296 1.21 -10.73 -7.70
CA LEU A 296 0.70 -9.80 -6.69
C LEU A 296 0.63 -10.48 -5.33
N ASP A 297 1.24 -9.85 -4.34
CA ASP A 297 1.42 -10.35 -2.98
C ASP A 297 0.77 -9.40 -1.98
N THR A 298 -0.18 -9.90 -1.21
CA THR A 298 -0.76 -9.22 -0.05
C THR A 298 -0.25 -9.90 1.21
N THR A 299 0.56 -9.20 1.99
CA THR A 299 1.09 -9.70 3.26
C THR A 299 0.57 -8.87 4.42
N THR A 300 0.07 -9.52 5.47
CA THR A 300 -0.46 -8.86 6.67
C THR A 300 0.14 -9.46 7.94
N ASP A 301 0.44 -8.60 8.93
CA ASP A 301 0.86 -9.00 10.27
C ASP A 301 0.08 -8.17 11.30
N ILE A 302 -0.97 -8.75 11.86
CA ILE A 302 -1.82 -8.07 12.85
C ILE A 302 -1.43 -8.55 14.25
N ARG A 303 -0.97 -7.61 15.08
CA ARG A 303 -0.46 -7.89 16.42
C ARG A 303 -1.41 -7.33 17.48
N HIS A 304 -2.08 -8.20 18.18
CA HIS A 304 -2.90 -7.88 19.36
C HIS A 304 -2.00 -7.89 20.58
N LEU A 305 -1.72 -6.69 21.12
CA LEU A 305 -0.78 -6.49 22.21
C LEU A 305 -1.48 -6.07 23.53
N SER A 306 -2.82 -5.96 23.51
CA SER A 306 -3.63 -5.58 24.66
C SER A 306 -4.99 -6.26 24.57
N ALA A 307 -5.67 -6.36 25.72
CA ALA A 307 -6.99 -6.99 25.83
C ALA A 307 -8.09 -6.25 25.07
N HIS A 308 -9.20 -6.96 24.79
CA HIS A 308 -10.39 -6.42 24.12
C HIS A 308 -10.11 -5.82 22.74
N THR A 309 -9.13 -6.31 22.02
CA THR A 309 -8.81 -5.86 20.67
C THR A 309 -9.49 -6.72 19.62
N CYS A 310 -9.75 -6.14 18.44
CA CYS A 310 -10.44 -6.83 17.36
C CYS A 310 -9.75 -6.63 16.01
N SER A 311 -9.66 -7.71 15.21
CA SER A 311 -9.22 -7.59 13.81
C SER A 311 -10.03 -8.45 12.86
N GLU A 312 -10.25 -7.90 11.65
CA GLU A 312 -10.88 -8.60 10.55
C GLU A 312 -10.09 -8.41 9.26
N GLN A 313 -10.02 -9.46 8.45
CA GLN A 313 -9.34 -9.43 7.16
C GLN A 313 -10.14 -10.22 6.13
N LEU A 314 -10.41 -9.59 4.99
CA LEU A 314 -11.01 -10.24 3.82
C LEU A 314 -10.18 -9.92 2.58
N VAL A 315 -9.52 -10.93 2.02
CA VAL A 315 -8.74 -10.80 0.80
C VAL A 315 -9.36 -11.65 -0.30
N LYS A 316 -9.63 -11.04 -1.45
CA LYS A 316 -10.17 -11.73 -2.62
C LYS A 316 -9.28 -11.54 -3.84
N GLY A 317 -8.99 -12.63 -4.55
CA GLY A 317 -8.14 -12.62 -5.72
C GLY A 317 -8.80 -13.19 -6.96
N VAL A 318 -8.47 -12.61 -8.11
CA VAL A 318 -8.81 -13.17 -9.43
C VAL A 318 -7.52 -13.28 -10.23
N VAL A 319 -7.18 -14.50 -10.66
CA VAL A 319 -5.91 -14.81 -11.29
C VAL A 319 -6.14 -15.51 -12.61
N ASP A 320 -5.54 -14.99 -13.67
CA ASP A 320 -5.67 -15.50 -15.04
C ASP A 320 -4.31 -15.63 -15.74
N GLY A 321 -4.23 -16.45 -16.78
CA GLY A 321 -3.00 -16.71 -17.53
C GLY A 321 -1.98 -17.51 -16.72
N ASP A 322 -0.74 -17.03 -16.68
CA ASP A 322 0.37 -17.60 -15.90
C ASP A 322 0.66 -16.73 -14.64
N ALA A 323 -0.31 -15.93 -14.22
CA ALA A 323 -0.14 -15.03 -13.09
C ALA A 323 -0.19 -15.77 -11.74
N LYS A 324 0.40 -15.14 -10.73
CA LYS A 324 0.52 -15.71 -9.40
C LYS A 324 0.02 -14.75 -8.32
N GLY A 325 -1.03 -15.15 -7.62
CA GLY A 325 -1.51 -14.49 -6.41
C GLY A 325 -0.80 -15.02 -5.17
N VAL A 326 -0.46 -14.16 -4.23
CA VAL A 326 0.12 -14.55 -2.94
C VAL A 326 -0.63 -13.86 -1.81
N PHE A 327 -0.99 -14.62 -0.79
CA PHE A 327 -1.51 -14.08 0.45
C PHE A 327 -0.76 -14.71 1.64
N GLN A 328 -0.14 -13.88 2.45
CA GLN A 328 0.50 -14.27 3.69
C GLN A 328 -0.11 -13.45 4.82
N GLY A 329 -0.83 -14.09 5.72
CA GLY A 329 -1.51 -13.39 6.80
C GLY A 329 -1.17 -13.98 8.15
N ARG A 330 -0.65 -13.16 9.06
CA ARG A 330 -0.40 -13.53 10.43
C ARG A 330 -1.26 -12.74 11.40
N ILE A 331 -1.87 -13.45 12.36
CA ILE A 331 -2.49 -12.88 13.55
C ILE A 331 -1.66 -13.34 14.75
N HIS A 332 -1.06 -12.37 15.44
CA HIS A 332 -0.30 -12.60 16.66
C HIS A 332 -1.08 -12.06 17.87
N ILE A 333 -1.30 -12.89 18.89
CA ILE A 333 -1.99 -12.51 20.12
C ILE A 333 -1.04 -12.72 21.30
N ALA A 334 -0.65 -11.59 21.92
CA ALA A 334 0.23 -11.61 23.10
C ALA A 334 -0.46 -12.24 24.32
N PRO A 335 0.29 -12.73 25.33
CA PRO A 335 -0.28 -13.38 26.50
C PRO A 335 -1.32 -12.54 27.27
N ASP A 336 -1.10 -11.22 27.36
CA ASP A 336 -1.99 -10.31 28.06
C ASP A 336 -3.17 -9.82 27.19
N ALA A 337 -3.22 -10.18 25.91
CA ALA A 337 -4.26 -9.75 24.99
C ALA A 337 -5.51 -10.65 25.08
N GLN A 338 -6.08 -10.75 26.27
CA GLN A 338 -7.29 -11.53 26.54
C GLN A 338 -8.53 -10.87 25.92
N GLN A 339 -9.59 -11.65 25.69
CA GLN A 339 -10.86 -11.21 25.08
C GLN A 339 -10.68 -10.55 23.73
N THR A 340 -9.76 -11.10 22.95
CA THR A 340 -9.44 -10.67 21.60
C THR A 340 -10.23 -11.47 20.55
N GLU A 341 -10.69 -10.78 19.51
CA GLU A 341 -11.29 -11.42 18.33
C GLU A 341 -10.42 -11.15 17.10
N GLY A 342 -10.01 -12.24 16.41
CA GLY A 342 -9.22 -12.16 15.17
C GLY A 342 -9.80 -13.04 14.07
N ARG A 343 -10.15 -12.48 12.92
CA ARG A 343 -10.69 -13.21 11.78
C ARG A 343 -9.93 -12.91 10.51
N GLN A 344 -9.64 -13.96 9.74
CA GLN A 344 -8.92 -13.86 8.48
C GLN A 344 -9.55 -14.78 7.45
N LEU A 345 -9.89 -14.23 6.29
CA LEU A 345 -10.46 -14.98 5.19
C LEU A 345 -9.79 -14.59 3.86
N HIS A 346 -9.31 -15.60 3.14
CA HIS A 346 -8.83 -15.43 1.77
C HIS A 346 -9.67 -16.30 0.82
N ARG A 347 -10.05 -15.75 -0.33
CA ARG A 347 -10.68 -16.47 -1.42
C ARG A 347 -10.10 -16.06 -2.75
N ALA A 348 -9.93 -17.01 -3.67
CA ALA A 348 -9.45 -16.71 -5.02
C ALA A 348 -10.22 -17.49 -6.10
N LEU A 349 -10.43 -16.84 -7.24
CA LEU A 349 -10.85 -17.46 -8.48
C LEU A 349 -9.65 -17.64 -9.40
N LEU A 350 -9.47 -18.86 -9.90
CA LEU A 350 -8.49 -19.21 -10.92
C LEU A 350 -9.23 -19.31 -12.26
N LEU A 351 -8.85 -18.46 -13.22
CA LEU A 351 -9.54 -18.39 -14.52
C LEU A 351 -8.83 -19.17 -15.64
N SER A 352 -7.68 -19.75 -15.33
CA SER A 352 -6.88 -20.57 -16.26
C SER A 352 -6.12 -21.67 -15.53
N ASP A 353 -5.76 -22.73 -16.25
CA ASP A 353 -5.06 -23.92 -15.73
C ASP A 353 -3.65 -23.62 -15.17
N ARG A 354 -3.03 -22.49 -15.58
CA ARG A 354 -1.70 -22.09 -15.14
C ARG A 354 -1.72 -20.97 -14.10
N ALA A 355 -2.90 -20.45 -13.76
CA ALA A 355 -3.06 -19.50 -12.69
C ALA A 355 -2.69 -20.17 -11.36
N GLU A 356 -1.90 -19.47 -10.53
CA GLU A 356 -1.40 -19.99 -9.26
C GLU A 356 -1.79 -19.06 -8.10
N VAL A 357 -2.14 -19.65 -6.97
CA VAL A 357 -2.36 -18.91 -5.72
C VAL A 357 -1.65 -19.61 -4.57
N ASP A 358 -0.73 -18.91 -3.92
CA ASP A 358 -0.10 -19.36 -2.67
C ASP A 358 -0.75 -18.66 -1.47
N VAL A 359 -1.27 -19.43 -0.52
CA VAL A 359 -1.94 -18.90 0.68
C VAL A 359 -1.31 -19.46 1.94
N LYS A 360 -0.79 -18.57 2.80
CA LYS A 360 -0.17 -18.91 4.08
C LYS A 360 -0.83 -18.14 5.23
N PRO A 361 -1.95 -18.65 5.80
CA PRO A 361 -2.52 -18.07 7.01
C PRO A 361 -1.81 -18.62 8.25
N GLU A 362 -1.46 -17.74 9.19
CA GLU A 362 -0.75 -18.08 10.44
C GLU A 362 -1.47 -17.49 11.64
N LEU A 363 -1.62 -18.30 12.70
CA LEU A 363 -2.15 -17.88 14.00
C LEU A 363 -1.10 -18.20 15.08
N GLU A 364 -0.59 -17.15 15.73
CA GLU A 364 0.31 -17.24 16.89
C GLU A 364 -0.42 -16.76 18.14
N ILE A 365 -1.02 -17.67 18.88
CA ILE A 365 -1.93 -17.34 19.98
C ILE A 365 -1.28 -17.73 21.30
N PHE A 366 -1.05 -16.75 22.17
CA PHE A 366 -0.46 -16.90 23.50
C PHE A 366 -1.42 -16.55 24.65
N ALA A 367 -2.68 -16.23 24.35
CA ALA A 367 -3.75 -15.93 25.30
C ALA A 367 -4.84 -17.03 25.24
N ASP A 368 -5.54 -17.25 26.35
CA ASP A 368 -6.52 -18.36 26.48
C ASP A 368 -7.94 -17.93 26.12
N ASP A 369 -8.38 -16.73 26.54
CA ASP A 369 -9.74 -16.22 26.29
C ASP A 369 -9.78 -15.39 25.00
N VAL A 370 -9.81 -16.08 23.85
CA VAL A 370 -9.81 -15.46 22.52
C VAL A 370 -10.73 -16.17 21.53
N LYS A 371 -11.18 -15.45 20.51
CA LYS A 371 -11.93 -15.99 19.38
C LYS A 371 -11.18 -15.73 18.09
N CYS A 372 -10.50 -16.75 17.58
CA CYS A 372 -9.71 -16.61 16.36
C CYS A 372 -10.11 -17.64 15.32
N SER A 373 -10.13 -17.19 14.06
CA SER A 373 -10.38 -18.06 12.93
C SER A 373 -9.63 -17.59 11.70
N HIS A 374 -9.22 -18.54 10.88
CA HIS A 374 -8.79 -18.27 9.52
C HIS A 374 -9.48 -19.22 8.54
N GLY A 375 -9.59 -18.78 7.29
CA GLY A 375 -10.09 -19.59 6.19
C GLY A 375 -9.37 -19.24 4.90
N ALA A 376 -9.15 -20.23 4.07
CA ALA A 376 -8.61 -20.06 2.74
C ALA A 376 -9.32 -20.98 1.76
N ALA A 377 -9.71 -20.45 0.60
CA ALA A 377 -10.30 -21.23 -0.47
C ALA A 377 -9.89 -20.66 -1.83
N SER A 378 -9.60 -21.54 -2.76
CA SER A 378 -9.45 -21.22 -4.18
C SER A 378 -10.31 -22.17 -5.01
N GLY A 379 -10.79 -21.68 -6.12
CA GLY A 379 -11.63 -22.46 -7.04
C GLY A 379 -11.75 -21.79 -8.39
N GLU A 380 -12.46 -22.43 -9.27
CA GLU A 380 -12.80 -21.93 -10.59
C GLU A 380 -14.19 -21.25 -10.56
N LEU A 381 -14.58 -20.65 -11.67
CA LEU A 381 -15.94 -20.17 -11.83
C LEU A 381 -16.93 -21.35 -11.85
N ASP A 382 -18.07 -21.16 -11.23
CA ASP A 382 -19.13 -22.15 -11.17
C ASP A 382 -19.77 -22.36 -12.55
N GLU A 383 -19.54 -23.54 -13.14
CA GLU A 383 -20.02 -23.90 -14.48
C GLU A 383 -21.58 -23.96 -14.54
N GLU A 384 -22.25 -24.26 -13.43
CA GLU A 384 -23.72 -24.27 -13.39
C GLU A 384 -24.26 -22.83 -13.46
N GLN A 385 -23.63 -21.90 -12.77
CA GLN A 385 -23.98 -20.48 -12.85
C GLN A 385 -23.70 -19.92 -14.24
N LEU A 386 -22.56 -20.24 -14.84
CA LEU A 386 -22.24 -19.86 -16.23
C LEU A 386 -23.27 -20.42 -17.20
N PHE A 387 -23.62 -21.71 -17.09
CA PHE A 387 -24.62 -22.35 -17.93
C PHE A 387 -26.00 -21.68 -17.77
N TYR A 388 -26.40 -21.40 -16.53
CA TYR A 388 -27.66 -20.72 -16.23
C TYR A 388 -27.73 -19.33 -16.87
N MET A 389 -26.69 -18.51 -16.74
CA MET A 389 -26.64 -17.18 -17.34
C MET A 389 -26.70 -17.25 -18.87
N ARG A 390 -25.97 -18.18 -19.48
CA ARG A 390 -25.97 -18.41 -20.94
C ARG A 390 -27.35 -18.88 -21.42
N SER A 391 -28.05 -19.72 -20.67
CA SER A 391 -29.42 -20.17 -21.02
C SER A 391 -30.44 -19.02 -21.01
N ARG A 392 -30.13 -17.90 -20.32
CA ARG A 392 -30.92 -16.66 -20.31
C ARG A 392 -30.49 -15.66 -21.40
N GLY A 393 -29.60 -16.04 -22.31
CA GLY A 393 -29.19 -15.23 -23.42
C GLY A 393 -28.01 -14.28 -23.14
N ILE A 394 -27.35 -14.42 -21.97
CA ILE A 394 -26.11 -13.68 -21.68
C ILE A 394 -24.95 -14.37 -22.38
N ASP A 395 -24.15 -13.62 -23.10
CA ASP A 395 -22.93 -14.13 -23.75
C ASP A 395 -21.93 -14.69 -22.74
N ALA A 396 -21.09 -15.62 -23.17
CA ALA A 396 -20.17 -16.33 -22.26
C ALA A 396 -19.12 -15.42 -21.62
N GLU A 397 -18.60 -14.44 -22.35
CA GLU A 397 -17.61 -13.50 -21.83
C GLU A 397 -18.26 -12.55 -20.82
N GLU A 398 -19.46 -12.06 -21.16
CA GLU A 398 -20.23 -11.20 -20.28
C GLU A 398 -20.64 -11.93 -18.99
N ALA A 399 -21.07 -13.18 -19.08
CA ALA A 399 -21.41 -14.00 -17.91
C ALA A 399 -20.19 -14.20 -16.99
N ARG A 400 -19.01 -14.50 -17.57
CA ARG A 400 -17.75 -14.58 -16.81
C ARG A 400 -17.41 -13.26 -16.12
N ARG A 401 -17.48 -12.15 -16.85
CA ARG A 401 -17.22 -10.81 -16.29
C ARG A 401 -18.14 -10.52 -15.09
N MET A 402 -19.45 -10.77 -15.24
CA MET A 402 -20.43 -10.53 -14.17
C MET A 402 -20.17 -11.38 -12.93
N LEU A 403 -19.78 -12.65 -13.08
CA LEU A 403 -19.46 -13.51 -11.96
C LEU A 403 -18.17 -13.08 -11.25
N VAL A 404 -17.16 -12.66 -11.99
CA VAL A 404 -15.91 -12.10 -11.44
C VAL A 404 -16.19 -10.80 -10.67
N GLU A 405 -16.98 -9.90 -11.23
CA GLU A 405 -17.39 -8.66 -10.55
C GLU A 405 -18.17 -8.95 -9.27
N ALA A 406 -19.17 -9.83 -9.32
CA ALA A 406 -19.94 -10.23 -8.14
C ALA A 406 -19.05 -10.87 -7.05
N PHE A 407 -18.05 -11.65 -7.44
CA PHE A 407 -17.10 -12.23 -6.51
C PHE A 407 -16.27 -11.15 -5.79
N LEU A 408 -15.79 -10.14 -6.50
CA LEU A 408 -14.98 -9.05 -5.92
C LEU A 408 -15.84 -8.06 -5.12
N ASP A 409 -17.10 -7.85 -5.51
CA ASP A 409 -18.04 -6.92 -4.87
C ASP A 409 -18.20 -7.17 -3.37
N ASP A 410 -18.19 -8.42 -2.92
CA ASP A 410 -18.30 -8.77 -1.50
C ASP A 410 -17.18 -8.15 -0.63
N ALA A 411 -15.97 -8.03 -1.18
CA ALA A 411 -14.89 -7.31 -0.51
C ALA A 411 -15.05 -5.79 -0.65
N LEU A 412 -15.43 -5.28 -1.82
CA LEU A 412 -15.66 -3.86 -2.06
C LEU A 412 -16.77 -3.29 -1.16
N LEU A 413 -17.81 -4.09 -0.83
CA LEU A 413 -18.87 -3.70 0.10
C LEU A 413 -18.37 -3.38 1.53
N GLN A 414 -17.14 -3.75 1.88
CA GLN A 414 -16.54 -3.39 3.15
C GLN A 414 -16.05 -1.92 3.20
N ILE A 415 -16.01 -1.25 2.06
CA ILE A 415 -15.69 0.18 1.95
C ILE A 415 -16.92 0.99 2.35
N GLU A 416 -16.81 1.74 3.45
CA GLU A 416 -17.93 2.54 3.99
C GLU A 416 -18.29 3.73 3.08
N ASN A 417 -17.29 4.42 2.54
CA ASN A 417 -17.49 5.55 1.63
C ASN A 417 -17.96 5.06 0.25
N GLU A 418 -19.23 5.32 -0.07
CA GLU A 418 -19.85 4.87 -1.32
C GLU A 418 -19.16 5.44 -2.57
N ASN A 419 -18.72 6.69 -2.54
CA ASN A 419 -18.04 7.32 -3.66
C ASN A 419 -16.70 6.61 -3.94
N VAL A 420 -15.92 6.33 -2.90
CA VAL A 420 -14.64 5.59 -3.00
C VAL A 420 -14.89 4.17 -3.45
N ARG A 421 -15.91 3.50 -2.92
CA ARG A 421 -16.29 2.14 -3.31
C ARG A 421 -16.64 2.05 -4.80
N ASN A 422 -17.52 2.94 -5.27
CA ASN A 422 -17.95 2.96 -6.67
C ASN A 422 -16.78 3.31 -7.61
N TRP A 423 -15.91 4.23 -7.20
CA TRP A 423 -14.71 4.55 -7.95
C TRP A 423 -13.75 3.36 -8.05
N LEU A 424 -13.45 2.67 -6.96
CA LEU A 424 -12.59 1.48 -6.97
C LEU A 424 -13.21 0.34 -7.78
N LYS A 425 -14.53 0.13 -7.67
CA LYS A 425 -15.25 -0.85 -8.48
C LYS A 425 -15.07 -0.59 -9.99
N GLY A 426 -15.11 0.66 -10.43
CA GLY A 426 -14.87 1.02 -11.83
C GLY A 426 -13.41 0.90 -12.29
N LYS A 427 -12.47 0.66 -11.36
CA LYS A 427 -11.03 0.51 -11.66
C LYS A 427 -10.57 -0.94 -11.67
N ILE A 428 -11.29 -1.87 -11.07
CA ILE A 428 -10.99 -3.30 -10.96
C ILE A 428 -11.91 -4.12 -11.86
#